data_6bfaea1c6540b8da873d926a7c59eafe
#
_entry.id   6bfaea1c6540b8da873d926a7c59eafe
#
_cell.length_a   1.000
_cell.length_b   1.000
_cell.length_c   1.000
_cell.angle_alpha   90.00
_cell.angle_beta   90.00
_cell.angle_gamma   90.00
#
_symmetry.space_group_name_H-M   'P 1'
#
loop_
_entity.id
_entity.type
_entity.pdbx_description
1 polymer ?
#
loop_
_entity_poly.entity_id
_entity_poly.type
_entity_poly.pdbx_seq_one_letter_code
_entity_poly.pdbx_strand_id
1 'polypeptide(L)'
;MSSRTHANGKINPMEIVDAGRFLPAADGTARYVEQLRVPALSAGTYSIPAGAADNQEPHAEDEIYVVVSGRASFTAGGRTIDAVPGTTLFVPAAEDHRFHDVTEDLTLLVFFAPAYSGDPD
;
A
#
# COMPACT_ATOMS: atom_id res chain seq x y z
N MET A 1 -2.06 3.55 -16.03
CA MET A 1 -1.32 2.93 -17.12
C MET A 1 -2.00 1.65 -17.53
N SER A 2 -2.32 1.55 -18.69
CA SER A 2 -3.07 0.40 -19.12
C SER A 2 -2.14 -0.62 -19.75
N SER A 3 -1.81 -0.42 -20.95
CA SER A 3 -1.09 -1.41 -21.73
C SER A 3 0.38 -1.03 -21.86
N ARG A 4 1.21 -2.05 -21.97
CA ARG A 4 2.62 -1.82 -22.21
C ARG A 4 2.96 -1.73 -23.67
N THR A 5 1.98 -1.93 -24.53
CA THR A 5 2.19 -1.94 -25.98
C THR A 5 1.31 -0.91 -26.62
N HIS A 6 1.86 -0.19 -27.57
CA HIS A 6 1.09 0.70 -28.42
C HIS A 6 0.32 -0.10 -29.47
N ALA A 7 -0.65 0.54 -30.09
CA ALA A 7 -1.42 -0.07 -31.17
C ALA A 7 -0.54 -0.52 -32.34
N ASN A 8 0.62 0.09 -32.53
CA ASN A 8 1.57 -0.28 -33.57
C ASN A 8 2.57 -1.36 -33.13
N GLY A 9 2.33 -2.01 -31.99
CA GLY A 9 3.16 -3.09 -31.49
C GLY A 9 4.39 -2.67 -30.69
N LYS A 10 4.62 -1.39 -30.53
CA LYS A 10 5.76 -0.92 -29.74
C LYS A 10 5.47 -1.02 -28.26
N ILE A 11 6.52 -1.31 -27.47
CA ILE A 11 6.42 -1.29 -26.01
C ILE A 11 6.28 0.16 -25.55
N ASN A 12 5.35 0.41 -24.64
CA ASN A 12 5.19 1.73 -24.04
C ASN A 12 6.47 2.11 -23.30
N PRO A 13 6.85 3.38 -23.32
CA PRO A 13 7.99 3.83 -22.53
C PRO A 13 7.70 3.71 -21.03
N MET A 14 8.74 3.87 -20.23
CA MET A 14 8.62 3.95 -18.79
C MET A 14 7.57 5.00 -18.41
N GLU A 15 6.78 4.69 -17.39
CA GLU A 15 5.86 5.66 -16.82
C GLU A 15 6.38 6.15 -15.49
N ILE A 16 6.13 7.42 -15.22
CA ILE A 16 6.46 8.04 -13.94
C ILE A 16 5.18 8.09 -13.12
N VAL A 17 5.21 7.43 -11.96
CA VAL A 17 4.07 7.38 -11.06
C VAL A 17 4.32 8.38 -9.94
N ASP A 18 3.39 9.29 -9.73
CA ASP A 18 3.51 10.28 -8.66
C ASP A 18 3.11 9.63 -7.33
N ALA A 19 4.03 8.89 -6.75
CA ALA A 19 3.83 8.15 -5.53
C ALA A 19 4.10 8.98 -4.28
N GLY A 20 4.41 10.26 -4.42
CA GLY A 20 4.70 11.13 -3.29
C GLY A 20 3.46 11.74 -2.64
N ARG A 21 2.30 11.35 -3.05
CA ARG A 21 1.05 11.93 -2.57
C ARG A 21 0.51 11.18 -1.37
N PHE A 22 1.05 11.48 -0.21
CA PHE A 22 0.58 10.88 1.03
C PHE A 22 -0.44 11.83 1.66
N LEU A 23 -1.70 11.65 1.25
CA LEU A 23 -2.79 12.52 1.68
C LEU A 23 -3.74 11.72 2.56
N PRO A 24 -3.75 11.98 3.87
CA PRO A 24 -4.72 11.33 4.75
C PRO A 24 -6.13 11.79 4.40
N ALA A 25 -7.14 11.04 4.83
CA ALA A 25 -8.51 11.43 4.63
C ALA A 25 -8.81 12.72 5.40
N ALA A 26 -9.72 13.54 4.86
CA ALA A 26 -10.04 14.82 5.46
C ALA A 26 -10.59 14.69 6.89
N ASP A 27 -11.20 13.55 7.21
CA ASP A 27 -11.74 13.30 8.55
C ASP A 27 -10.71 12.71 9.52
N GLY A 28 -9.45 12.61 9.11
CA GLY A 28 -8.38 12.07 9.95
C GLY A 28 -8.30 10.56 9.99
N THR A 29 -9.04 9.86 9.13
CA THR A 29 -8.94 8.41 9.03
C THR A 29 -7.87 8.00 8.02
N ALA A 30 -7.55 6.71 8.01
CA ALA A 30 -6.58 6.15 7.08
C ALA A 30 -7.11 6.24 5.64
N ARG A 31 -6.19 6.42 4.70
CA ARG A 31 -6.55 6.52 3.29
C ARG A 31 -5.54 5.82 2.39
N TYR A 32 -6.05 4.96 1.53
CA TYR A 32 -5.26 4.32 0.48
C TYR A 32 -5.61 4.92 -0.88
N VAL A 33 -4.59 5.29 -1.65
CA VAL A 33 -4.78 5.85 -2.99
C VAL A 33 -3.93 5.03 -3.97
N GLU A 34 -4.60 4.42 -4.95
CA GLU A 34 -3.91 3.66 -5.99
C GLU A 34 -3.38 4.61 -7.05
N GLN A 35 -2.10 4.49 -7.41
CA GLN A 35 -1.48 5.32 -8.45
C GLN A 35 -1.13 4.55 -9.72
N LEU A 36 -0.96 3.23 -9.62
CA LEU A 36 -0.59 2.41 -10.78
C LEU A 36 -1.36 1.11 -10.75
N ARG A 37 -1.85 0.71 -11.92
CA ARG A 37 -2.49 -0.60 -12.07
C ARG A 37 -2.16 -1.19 -13.43
N VAL A 38 -1.57 -2.37 -13.39
CA VAL A 38 -1.43 -3.28 -14.55
C VAL A 38 -1.88 -4.66 -14.08
N PRO A 39 -2.15 -5.61 -14.97
CA PRO A 39 -2.65 -6.92 -14.51
C PRO A 39 -1.75 -7.60 -13.49
N ALA A 40 -0.44 -7.45 -13.63
CA ALA A 40 0.53 -8.15 -12.77
C ALA A 40 0.63 -7.53 -11.38
N LEU A 41 0.33 -6.24 -11.22
CA LEU A 41 0.47 -5.58 -9.92
C LEU A 41 -0.31 -4.26 -9.88
N SER A 42 -0.56 -3.79 -8.68
CA SER A 42 -0.96 -2.41 -8.45
C SER A 42 -0.08 -1.81 -7.37
N ALA A 43 0.04 -0.48 -7.39
CA ALA A 43 0.85 0.24 -6.43
C ALA A 43 0.11 1.49 -5.97
N GLY A 44 0.27 1.82 -4.70
CA GLY A 44 -0.39 2.97 -4.12
C GLY A 44 0.31 3.47 -2.88
N THR A 45 -0.28 4.50 -2.30
CA THR A 45 0.19 5.11 -1.06
C THR A 45 -0.87 4.97 0.01
N TYR A 46 -0.44 4.65 1.22
CA TYR A 46 -1.33 4.49 2.36
C TYR A 46 -0.88 5.44 3.46
N SER A 47 -1.81 6.23 3.95
CA SER A 47 -1.55 7.21 5.00
C SER A 47 -2.42 6.89 6.19
N ILE A 48 -1.79 6.71 7.36
CA ILE A 48 -2.51 6.43 8.61
C ILE A 48 -2.05 7.48 9.62
N PRO A 49 -2.91 8.48 9.93
CA PRO A 49 -2.55 9.48 10.92
C PRO A 49 -2.30 8.87 12.29
N ALA A 50 -1.46 9.50 13.09
CA ALA A 50 -1.21 9.07 14.45
C ALA A 50 -2.53 8.93 15.22
N GLY A 51 -2.68 7.80 15.91
CA GLY A 51 -3.89 7.49 16.67
C GLY A 51 -5.03 6.92 15.84
N ALA A 52 -4.93 6.90 14.51
CA ALA A 52 -5.97 6.34 13.64
C ALA A 52 -5.85 4.82 13.57
N ALA A 53 -6.93 4.18 13.15
CA ALA A 53 -6.97 2.74 13.01
C ALA A 53 -6.72 2.31 11.56
N ASP A 54 -6.10 1.14 11.41
CA ASP A 54 -5.98 0.45 10.14
C ASP A 54 -7.09 -0.58 10.10
N ASN A 55 -8.12 -0.34 9.29
CA ASN A 55 -9.31 -1.18 9.23
C ASN A 55 -9.34 -2.07 7.99
N GLN A 56 -8.19 -2.32 7.38
CA GLN A 56 -8.13 -3.18 6.21
C GLN A 56 -8.45 -4.62 6.57
N GLU A 57 -9.06 -5.31 5.61
CA GLU A 57 -9.36 -6.73 5.72
C GLU A 57 -8.39 -7.53 4.86
N PRO A 58 -8.24 -8.85 5.11
CA PRO A 58 -7.34 -9.66 4.31
C PRO A 58 -7.66 -9.56 2.81
N HIS A 59 -6.63 -9.64 1.99
CA HIS A 59 -6.76 -9.52 0.54
C HIS A 59 -6.46 -10.83 -0.15
N ALA A 60 -7.00 -10.97 -1.36
CA ALA A 60 -6.73 -12.15 -2.19
C ALA A 60 -5.32 -12.12 -2.80
N GLU A 61 -4.66 -10.97 -2.76
CA GLU A 61 -3.35 -10.76 -3.38
C GLU A 61 -2.23 -10.84 -2.34
N ASP A 62 -1.02 -11.14 -2.82
CA ASP A 62 0.19 -10.89 -2.03
C ASP A 62 0.40 -9.38 -1.94
N GLU A 63 1.00 -8.94 -0.84
CA GLU A 63 1.16 -7.52 -0.58
C GLU A 63 2.54 -7.21 -0.03
N ILE A 64 3.11 -6.08 -0.48
CA ILE A 64 4.33 -5.54 0.11
C ILE A 64 4.04 -4.14 0.60
N TYR A 65 4.44 -3.86 1.85
CA TYR A 65 4.48 -2.52 2.40
C TYR A 65 5.91 -2.04 2.52
N VAL A 66 6.14 -0.77 2.20
CA VAL A 66 7.41 -0.11 2.49
C VAL A 66 7.10 1.12 3.33
N VAL A 67 7.63 1.18 4.54
CA VAL A 67 7.42 2.33 5.42
C VAL A 67 8.31 3.48 4.95
N VAL A 68 7.69 4.59 4.57
CA VAL A 68 8.40 5.78 4.12
C VAL A 68 8.70 6.69 5.30
N SER A 69 7.70 6.93 6.14
CA SER A 69 7.86 7.77 7.33
C SER A 69 6.86 7.35 8.40
N GLY A 70 7.10 7.79 9.62
CA GLY A 70 6.23 7.50 10.74
C GLY A 70 6.66 6.30 11.54
N ARG A 71 5.81 5.91 12.51
CA ARG A 71 6.10 4.82 13.42
C ARG A 71 4.82 4.17 13.91
N ALA A 72 4.80 2.85 13.91
CA ALA A 72 3.67 2.06 14.36
C ALA A 72 4.13 0.66 14.75
N SER A 73 3.20 -0.15 15.23
CA SER A 73 3.38 -1.60 15.33
C SER A 73 2.66 -2.26 14.16
N PHE A 74 3.12 -3.43 13.78
CA PHE A 74 2.49 -4.23 12.72
C PHE A 74 2.37 -5.66 13.17
N THR A 75 1.19 -6.24 13.04
CA THR A 75 0.92 -7.63 13.43
C THR A 75 0.40 -8.41 12.24
N ALA A 76 1.01 -9.56 12.00
CA ALA A 76 0.56 -10.54 11.02
C ALA A 76 1.08 -11.92 11.41
N GLY A 77 0.30 -12.97 11.16
CA GLY A 77 0.71 -14.32 11.43
C GLY A 77 1.12 -14.56 12.89
N GLY A 78 0.47 -13.89 13.83
CA GLY A 78 0.81 -14.03 15.25
C GLY A 78 2.08 -13.32 15.68
N ARG A 79 2.71 -12.54 14.80
CA ARG A 79 3.94 -11.79 15.07
C ARG A 79 3.66 -10.31 15.07
N THR A 80 4.27 -9.61 16.02
CA THR A 80 4.20 -8.14 16.10
C THR A 80 5.60 -7.59 16.02
N ILE A 81 5.80 -6.60 15.15
CA ILE A 81 7.08 -5.93 14.98
C ILE A 81 6.89 -4.42 14.98
N ASP A 82 7.99 -3.69 15.15
CA ASP A 82 7.99 -2.24 14.99
C ASP A 82 8.11 -1.89 13.51
N ALA A 83 7.21 -1.03 13.04
CA ALA A 83 7.25 -0.50 11.69
C ALA A 83 7.85 0.90 11.75
N VAL A 84 9.04 1.06 11.18
CA VAL A 84 9.81 2.31 11.17
C VAL A 84 10.27 2.58 9.74
N PRO A 85 10.70 3.81 9.41
CA PRO A 85 11.14 4.11 8.04
C PRO A 85 12.16 3.09 7.53
N GLY A 86 11.92 2.60 6.33
CA GLY A 86 12.74 1.56 5.69
C GLY A 86 12.28 0.14 5.94
N THR A 87 11.39 -0.10 6.89
CA THR A 87 10.82 -1.43 7.10
C THR A 87 10.06 -1.85 5.85
N THR A 88 10.35 -3.06 5.36
CA THR A 88 9.65 -3.65 4.22
C THR A 88 9.02 -4.95 4.69
N LEU A 89 7.72 -5.08 4.43
CA LEU A 89 6.93 -6.20 4.93
C LEU A 89 6.29 -6.94 3.75
N PHE A 90 6.39 -8.25 3.75
CA PHE A 90 5.66 -9.09 2.80
C PHE A 90 4.53 -9.79 3.53
N VAL A 91 3.31 -9.65 3.02
CA VAL A 91 2.12 -10.30 3.57
C VAL A 91 1.55 -11.19 2.49
N PRO A 92 1.56 -12.52 2.69
CA PRO A 92 0.97 -13.43 1.70
C PRO A 92 -0.53 -13.25 1.60
N ALA A 93 -1.08 -13.65 0.48
CA ALA A 93 -2.52 -13.59 0.20
C ALA A 93 -3.33 -14.17 1.35
N ALA A 94 -4.42 -13.54 1.68
CA ALA A 94 -5.39 -13.96 2.69
C ALA A 94 -4.89 -13.94 4.13
N GLU A 95 -3.64 -13.50 4.36
CA GLU A 95 -3.11 -13.38 5.73
C GLU A 95 -3.74 -12.19 6.44
N ASP A 96 -4.26 -12.42 7.64
CA ASP A 96 -4.79 -11.36 8.47
C ASP A 96 -3.63 -10.50 8.97
N HIS A 97 -3.77 -9.18 8.85
CA HIS A 97 -2.68 -8.27 9.19
C HIS A 97 -3.21 -6.86 9.46
N ARG A 98 -2.47 -6.09 10.25
CA ARG A 98 -2.78 -4.67 10.42
C ARG A 98 -1.66 -3.90 11.09
N PHE A 99 -1.62 -2.61 10.81
CA PHE A 99 -0.85 -1.64 11.60
C PHE A 99 -1.70 -1.23 12.80
N HIS A 100 -1.04 -0.96 13.91
CA HIS A 100 -1.70 -0.48 15.11
C HIS A 100 -0.72 0.31 15.96
N ASP A 101 -1.24 0.98 17.00
CA ASP A 101 -0.41 1.83 17.85
C ASP A 101 0.42 2.79 17.01
N VAL A 102 -0.25 3.51 16.12
CA VAL A 102 0.39 4.50 15.25
C VAL A 102 0.70 5.72 16.09
N THR A 103 1.98 5.93 16.37
CA THR A 103 2.43 7.01 17.25
C THR A 103 2.90 8.24 16.48
N GLU A 104 3.27 8.07 15.20
CA GLU A 104 3.60 9.16 14.29
C GLU A 104 2.89 8.89 12.98
N ASP A 105 2.45 9.94 12.31
CA ASP A 105 1.75 9.80 11.03
C ASP A 105 2.52 8.84 10.14
N LEU A 106 1.88 7.76 9.75
CA LEU A 106 2.51 6.65 9.02
C LEU A 106 2.21 6.80 7.55
N THR A 107 3.25 6.76 6.72
CA THR A 107 3.10 6.78 5.27
C THR A 107 3.81 5.58 4.67
N LEU A 108 3.11 4.90 3.78
CA LEU A 108 3.53 3.61 3.24
C LEU A 108 3.39 3.59 1.73
N LEU A 109 4.36 2.96 1.06
CA LEU A 109 4.14 2.47 -0.29
C LEU A 109 3.53 1.07 -0.18
N VAL A 110 2.55 0.79 -1.02
CA VAL A 110 1.84 -0.50 -1.00
C VAL A 110 1.82 -1.08 -2.40
N PHE A 111 2.19 -2.36 -2.50
CA PHE A 111 2.18 -3.08 -3.77
C PHE A 111 1.36 -4.34 -3.59
N PHE A 112 0.44 -4.59 -4.53
CA PHE A 112 -0.32 -5.84 -4.59
C PHE A 112 0.03 -6.60 -5.85
N ALA A 113 0.13 -7.92 -5.76
CA ALA A 113 0.39 -8.80 -6.90
C ALA A 113 -0.50 -10.04 -6.81
N PRO A 114 -1.37 -10.27 -7.81
CA PRO A 114 -1.70 -9.39 -8.92
C PRO A 114 -2.33 -8.07 -8.45
N ALA A 115 -2.78 -7.25 -9.39
CA ALA A 115 -3.40 -5.98 -9.04
C ALA A 115 -4.56 -6.17 -8.07
N TYR A 116 -4.68 -5.24 -7.13
CA TYR A 116 -5.69 -5.31 -6.08
C TYR A 116 -7.09 -5.47 -6.67
N SER A 117 -7.84 -6.45 -6.16
CA SER A 117 -9.17 -6.79 -6.69
C SER A 117 -10.30 -6.12 -5.91
N GLY A 118 -10.00 -5.54 -4.76
CA GLY A 118 -11.00 -4.84 -3.98
C GLY A 118 -11.18 -3.40 -4.42
N ASP A 119 -11.95 -2.64 -3.64
CA ASP A 119 -12.12 -1.20 -3.87
C ASP A 119 -10.88 -0.49 -3.34
N PRO A 120 -10.08 0.15 -4.21
CA PRO A 120 -8.82 0.75 -3.78
C PRO A 120 -8.99 2.02 -2.96
N ASP A 121 -10.20 2.50 -2.78
CA ASP A 121 -10.48 3.68 -2.01
C ASP A 121 -11.64 3.43 -1.08
#